data_ed081b0f4e6f0f64fb2388cac132ad47
#
_entry.id   ed081b0f4e6f0f64fb2388cac132ad47
#
_cell.length_a   1.000
_cell.length_b   1.000
_cell.length_c   1.000
_cell.angle_alpha   90.00
_cell.angle_beta   90.00
_cell.angle_gamma   90.00
#
_symmetry.space_group_name_H-M   'P 1'
#
loop_
_entity.id
_entity.type
_entity.pdbx_description
1 polymer ?
#
loop_
_entity_poly.entity_id
_entity_poly.type
_entity_poly.pdbx_seq_one_letter_code
_entity_poly.pdbx_strand_id
1 'polypeptide(L)'
;MVGIPTRGIELTEVLEKELFSRTGLRVRKGTIDPTFYRDDQNRVGTRLIQAADIPTPIEQKEILLIDDVIYTGRTIRAAMDALYSWGRPQRVMLLVMVDRGHRELPIQPDFCGKKVPTSKIESISLRLNNVDNEEGVFLE
;
A
#
# COMPACT_ATOMS: atom_id res chain seq x y z
N MET A 1 -4.57 -8.31 -6.02
CA MET A 1 -3.77 -7.17 -5.51
C MET A 1 -4.71 -6.15 -4.89
N VAL A 2 -4.33 -5.55 -3.77
CA VAL A 2 -5.15 -4.55 -3.07
C VAL A 2 -4.27 -3.34 -2.76
N GLY A 3 -4.61 -2.21 -3.37
CA GLY A 3 -3.90 -0.95 -3.20
C GLY A 3 -4.41 -0.15 -2.00
N ILE A 4 -3.48 0.43 -1.25
CA ILE A 4 -3.77 1.36 -0.16
C ILE A 4 -3.70 2.79 -0.70
N PRO A 5 -4.75 3.62 -0.53
CA PRO A 5 -4.68 5.00 -1.00
C PRO A 5 -3.59 5.82 -0.25
N THR A 6 -2.95 6.77 -0.92
CA THR A 6 -3.26 7.23 -2.27
C THR A 6 -2.46 6.48 -3.32
N ARG A 7 -1.16 6.43 -3.21
CA ARG A 7 -0.24 5.95 -4.25
C ARG A 7 -0.22 4.43 -4.41
N GLY A 8 -0.63 3.67 -3.40
CA GLY A 8 -0.76 2.21 -3.52
C GLY A 8 -1.78 1.77 -4.56
N ILE A 9 -2.81 2.61 -4.82
CA ILE A 9 -3.80 2.33 -5.87
C ILE A 9 -3.16 2.47 -7.25
N GLU A 10 -2.50 3.59 -7.51
CA GLU A 10 -1.83 3.85 -8.79
C GLU A 10 -0.70 2.84 -9.04
N LEU A 11 0.05 2.47 -8.00
CA LEU A 11 1.05 1.41 -8.09
C LEU A 11 0.45 0.06 -8.46
N THR A 12 -0.73 -0.25 -7.93
CA THR A 12 -1.46 -1.48 -8.29
C THR A 12 -1.78 -1.52 -9.77
N GLU A 13 -2.19 -0.38 -10.36
CA GLU A 13 -2.46 -0.26 -11.78
C GLU A 13 -1.19 -0.47 -12.63
N VAL A 14 -0.09 0.16 -12.22
CA VAL A 14 1.19 0.01 -12.93
C VAL A 14 1.68 -1.43 -12.88
N LEU A 15 1.65 -2.04 -11.69
CA LEU A 15 2.10 -3.42 -11.48
C LEU A 15 1.25 -4.43 -12.26
N GLU A 16 -0.07 -4.25 -12.30
CA GLU A 16 -0.96 -5.14 -13.05
C GLU A 16 -0.66 -5.11 -14.54
N LYS A 17 -0.50 -3.91 -15.09
CA LYS A 17 -0.13 -3.74 -16.52
C LYS A 17 1.21 -4.37 -16.84
N GLU A 18 2.22 -4.14 -16.01
CA GLU A 18 3.56 -4.67 -16.20
C GLU A 18 3.58 -6.19 -16.06
N LEU A 19 2.89 -6.73 -15.07
CA LEU A 19 2.77 -8.18 -14.88
C LEU A 19 2.08 -8.83 -16.08
N PHE A 20 0.98 -8.24 -16.54
CA PHE A 20 0.27 -8.75 -17.71
C PHE A 20 1.13 -8.72 -18.97
N SER A 21 1.87 -7.62 -19.20
CA SER A 21 2.73 -7.49 -20.39
C SER A 21 3.85 -8.53 -20.42
N ARG A 22 4.39 -8.90 -19.23
CA ARG A 22 5.50 -9.86 -19.12
C ARG A 22 5.07 -11.32 -19.07
N THR A 23 3.91 -11.60 -18.49
CA THR A 23 3.51 -12.98 -18.18
C THR A 23 2.19 -13.41 -18.82
N GLY A 24 1.38 -12.47 -19.31
CA GLY A 24 0.01 -12.71 -19.75
C GLY A 24 -0.99 -12.97 -18.61
N LEU A 25 -0.54 -12.92 -17.34
CA LEU A 25 -1.41 -13.15 -16.18
C LEU A 25 -2.24 -11.91 -15.86
N ARG A 26 -3.55 -12.11 -15.77
CA ARG A 26 -4.46 -11.09 -15.25
C ARG A 26 -4.69 -11.31 -13.76
N VAL A 27 -4.47 -10.27 -12.98
CA VAL A 27 -4.65 -10.28 -11.53
C VAL A 27 -5.83 -9.39 -11.17
N ARG A 28 -6.69 -9.89 -10.28
CA ARG A 28 -7.81 -9.08 -9.77
C ARG A 28 -7.29 -7.98 -8.86
N LYS A 29 -7.91 -6.82 -8.96
CA LYS A 29 -7.53 -5.63 -8.21
C LYS A 29 -8.65 -5.20 -7.27
N GLY A 30 -8.27 -4.61 -6.16
CA GLY A 30 -9.15 -3.96 -5.21
C GLY A 30 -8.43 -2.82 -4.51
N THR A 31 -9.19 -2.07 -3.74
CA THR A 31 -8.69 -0.96 -2.93
C THR A 31 -9.22 -1.05 -1.52
N ILE A 32 -8.42 -0.62 -0.54
CA ILE A 32 -8.83 -0.58 0.85
C ILE A 32 -8.27 0.65 1.55
N ASP A 33 -9.15 1.48 2.11
CA ASP A 33 -8.74 2.66 2.87
C ASP A 33 -8.67 2.33 4.37
N PRO A 34 -7.47 2.38 4.98
CA PRO A 34 -7.28 2.05 6.38
C PRO A 34 -7.71 3.15 7.36
N THR A 35 -8.21 4.29 6.90
CA THR A 35 -8.39 5.51 7.71
C THR A 35 -9.17 5.25 9.00
N PHE A 36 -10.26 4.49 8.96
CA PHE A 36 -11.06 4.19 10.16
C PHE A 36 -10.37 3.25 11.17
N TYR A 37 -9.37 2.54 10.75
CA TYR A 37 -8.67 1.53 11.57
C TYR A 37 -7.33 2.05 12.12
N ARG A 38 -6.99 3.31 11.84
CA ARG A 38 -5.75 3.92 12.33
C ARG A 38 -5.89 4.38 13.77
N ASP A 39 -4.88 4.07 14.57
CA ASP A 39 -4.77 4.48 15.96
C ASP A 39 -4.10 5.86 16.15
N ASP A 40 -3.57 6.43 15.06
CA ASP A 40 -2.92 7.74 15.01
C ASP A 40 -3.77 8.81 14.27
N GLN A 41 -5.09 8.68 14.29
CA GLN A 41 -6.03 9.54 13.56
C GLN A 41 -5.85 11.05 13.81
N ASN A 42 -5.44 11.42 15.02
CA ASN A 42 -5.19 12.84 15.35
C ASN A 42 -4.04 13.47 14.53
N ARG A 43 -3.26 12.67 13.82
CA ARG A 43 -2.16 13.10 12.95
C ARG A 43 -2.48 13.02 11.46
N VAL A 44 -3.61 12.45 11.10
CA VAL A 44 -3.95 12.16 9.69
C VAL A 44 -4.62 13.36 8.98
N GLY A 45 -5.06 14.37 9.74
CA GLY A 45 -5.75 15.53 9.18
C GLY A 45 -7.11 15.19 8.56
N THR A 46 -7.68 16.13 7.82
CA THR A 46 -8.94 15.98 7.08
C THR A 46 -8.69 15.25 5.75
N ARG A 47 -8.37 13.99 5.79
CA ARG A 47 -8.26 13.19 4.58
C ARG A 47 -9.64 12.68 4.17
N LEU A 48 -10.01 12.85 2.90
CA LEU A 48 -11.21 12.22 2.35
C LEU A 48 -11.01 10.69 2.36
N ILE A 49 -11.96 10.00 2.99
CA ILE A 49 -11.97 8.54 3.04
C ILE A 49 -12.44 8.04 1.68
N GLN A 50 -11.66 7.16 1.08
CA GLN A 50 -12.05 6.49 -0.14
C GLN A 50 -12.83 5.22 0.21
N ALA A 51 -13.91 4.95 -0.52
CA ALA A 51 -14.64 3.71 -0.33
C ALA A 51 -13.75 2.52 -0.68
N ALA A 52 -13.77 1.50 0.17
CA ALA A 52 -13.12 0.25 -0.15
C ALA A 52 -13.86 -0.41 -1.32
N ASP A 53 -13.09 -0.95 -2.26
CA ASP A 53 -13.60 -1.70 -3.40
C ASP A 53 -12.84 -3.03 -3.49
N ILE A 54 -13.50 -4.09 -3.03
CA ILE A 54 -12.98 -5.45 -3.11
C ILE A 54 -14.01 -6.29 -3.89
N PRO A 55 -13.91 -6.30 -5.22
CA PRO A 55 -14.94 -6.85 -6.11
C PRO A 55 -15.03 -8.37 -6.08
N THR A 56 -14.19 -9.04 -5.31
CA THR A 56 -14.09 -10.51 -5.28
C THR A 56 -13.97 -10.98 -3.83
N PRO A 57 -14.65 -12.07 -3.44
CA PRO A 57 -14.43 -12.71 -2.15
C PRO A 57 -12.96 -13.02 -1.92
N ILE A 58 -12.47 -12.70 -0.74
CA ILE A 58 -11.05 -12.87 -0.37
C ILE A 58 -10.79 -14.15 0.43
N GLU A 59 -11.85 -14.88 0.80
CA GLU A 59 -11.74 -16.15 1.52
C GLU A 59 -10.77 -17.08 0.82
N GLN A 60 -9.79 -17.56 1.59
CA GLN A 60 -8.76 -18.50 1.13
C GLN A 60 -7.98 -18.04 -0.12
N LYS A 61 -7.94 -16.74 -0.38
CA LYS A 61 -7.11 -16.15 -1.44
C LYS A 61 -5.80 -15.62 -0.87
N GLU A 62 -4.79 -15.63 -1.71
CA GLU A 62 -3.56 -14.90 -1.44
C GLU A 62 -3.75 -13.44 -1.85
N ILE A 63 -3.48 -12.53 -0.93
CA ILE A 63 -3.63 -11.08 -1.13
C ILE A 63 -2.26 -10.43 -1.11
N LEU A 64 -1.98 -9.60 -2.10
CA LEU A 64 -0.84 -8.71 -2.10
C LEU A 64 -1.34 -7.30 -1.78
N LEU A 65 -1.04 -6.81 -0.58
CA LEU A 65 -1.22 -5.42 -0.21
C LEU A 65 -0.12 -4.57 -0.84
N ILE A 66 -0.47 -3.42 -1.36
CA ILE A 66 0.45 -2.54 -2.07
C ILE A 66 0.35 -1.14 -1.49
N ASP A 67 1.50 -0.60 -1.08
CA ASP A 67 1.64 0.78 -0.61
C ASP A 67 2.90 1.42 -1.22
N ASP A 68 2.99 2.73 -1.17
CA ASP A 68 4.14 3.45 -1.70
C ASP A 68 5.33 3.43 -0.73
N VAL A 69 5.11 3.86 0.52
CA VAL A 69 6.18 4.03 1.51
C VAL A 69 5.78 3.40 2.85
N ILE A 70 6.60 2.48 3.34
CA ILE A 70 6.44 2.00 4.71
C ILE A 70 7.35 2.79 5.67
N TYR A 71 6.75 3.23 6.77
CA TYR A 71 7.41 3.95 7.85
C TYR A 71 7.25 3.19 9.18
N THR A 72 6.31 3.57 10.02
CA THR A 72 6.08 2.94 11.32
C THR A 72 5.43 1.55 11.23
N GLY A 73 4.74 1.26 10.15
CA GLY A 73 3.90 0.06 9.95
C GLY A 73 2.43 0.25 10.33
N ARG A 74 2.04 1.41 10.90
CA ARG A 74 0.67 1.64 11.39
C ARG A 74 -0.37 1.67 10.28
N THR A 75 -0.03 2.22 9.13
CA THR A 75 -0.92 2.18 7.94
C THR A 75 -1.19 0.74 7.51
N ILE A 76 -0.15 -0.07 7.44
CA ILE A 76 -0.27 -1.48 7.03
C ILE A 76 -1.08 -2.29 8.04
N ARG A 77 -0.84 -2.10 9.34
CA ARG A 77 -1.65 -2.74 10.38
C ARG A 77 -3.13 -2.40 10.21
N ALA A 78 -3.45 -1.11 10.05
CA ALA A 78 -4.81 -0.65 9.85
C ALA A 78 -5.43 -1.20 8.55
N ALA A 79 -4.66 -1.28 7.47
CA ALA A 79 -5.11 -1.88 6.22
C ALA A 79 -5.41 -3.37 6.36
N MET A 80 -4.61 -4.10 7.14
CA MET A 80 -4.90 -5.51 7.45
C MET A 80 -6.19 -5.65 8.26
N ASP A 81 -6.42 -4.82 9.28
CA ASP A 81 -7.67 -4.85 10.05
C ASP A 81 -8.88 -4.57 9.14
N ALA A 82 -8.77 -3.58 8.27
CA ALA A 82 -9.80 -3.27 7.28
C ALA A 82 -10.03 -4.44 6.30
N LEU A 83 -8.96 -5.07 5.83
CA LEU A 83 -9.03 -6.21 4.93
C LEU A 83 -9.75 -7.40 5.58
N TYR A 84 -9.41 -7.72 6.83
CA TYR A 84 -10.04 -8.82 7.56
C TYR A 84 -11.52 -8.59 7.87
N SER A 85 -12.03 -7.37 7.79
CA SER A 85 -13.46 -7.10 7.85
C SER A 85 -14.23 -7.57 6.61
N TRP A 86 -13.53 -7.81 5.50
CA TRP A 86 -14.10 -8.32 4.23
C TRP A 86 -14.05 -9.83 4.11
N GLY A 87 -13.29 -10.51 4.95
CA GLY A 87 -13.16 -11.94 4.93
C GLY A 87 -11.82 -12.42 5.45
N ARG A 88 -11.58 -13.74 5.37
CA ARG A 88 -10.34 -14.36 5.84
C ARG A 88 -9.48 -14.83 4.68
N PRO A 89 -8.49 -14.05 4.24
CA PRO A 89 -7.54 -14.50 3.24
C PRO A 89 -6.68 -15.67 3.77
N GLN A 90 -6.21 -16.51 2.88
CA GLN A 90 -5.27 -17.57 3.20
C GLN A 90 -3.90 -17.00 3.59
N ARG A 91 -3.47 -15.95 2.88
CA ARG A 91 -2.18 -15.29 3.08
C ARG A 91 -2.28 -13.83 2.69
N VAL A 92 -1.59 -12.98 3.42
CA VAL A 92 -1.39 -11.57 3.07
C VAL A 92 0.10 -11.33 2.94
N MET A 93 0.50 -10.81 1.80
CA MET A 93 1.85 -10.35 1.50
C MET A 93 1.85 -8.84 1.34
N LEU A 94 2.96 -8.20 1.60
CA LEU A 94 3.13 -6.76 1.50
C LEU A 94 4.18 -6.39 0.46
N LEU A 95 3.82 -5.50 -0.47
CA LEU A 95 4.74 -4.85 -1.39
C LEU A 95 4.75 -3.35 -1.12
N VAL A 96 5.94 -2.78 -1.01
CA VAL A 96 6.14 -1.33 -0.93
C VAL A 96 7.22 -0.89 -1.92
N MET A 97 7.09 0.32 -2.45
CA MET A 97 8.15 0.88 -3.28
C MET A 97 9.35 1.29 -2.44
N VAL A 98 9.11 1.89 -1.29
CA VAL A 98 10.18 2.37 -0.42
C VAL A 98 9.97 1.95 1.03
N ASP A 99 11.03 1.42 1.64
CA ASP A 99 11.13 1.24 3.08
C ASP A 99 12.09 2.31 3.64
N ARG A 100 11.53 3.25 4.41
CA ARG A 100 12.32 4.33 5.02
C ARG A 100 12.81 4.03 6.44
N GLY A 101 12.50 2.87 6.97
CA GLY A 101 12.84 2.48 8.35
C GLY A 101 11.89 3.05 9.40
N HIS A 102 12.38 3.14 10.65
CA HIS A 102 11.66 3.69 11.81
C HIS A 102 10.38 2.93 12.19
N ARG A 103 10.41 1.61 12.06
CA ARG A 103 9.29 0.76 12.45
C ARG A 103 8.92 0.95 13.94
N GLU A 104 7.62 1.00 14.23
CA GLU A 104 7.06 0.96 15.58
C GLU A 104 6.27 -0.34 15.83
N LEU A 105 5.98 -1.07 14.77
CA LEU A 105 5.28 -2.36 14.80
C LEU A 105 6.13 -3.42 14.08
N PRO A 106 5.99 -4.72 14.44
CA PRO A 106 6.76 -5.81 13.85
C PRO A 106 6.22 -6.20 12.45
N ILE A 107 6.20 -5.24 11.53
CA ILE A 107 5.72 -5.39 10.15
C ILE A 107 6.88 -5.13 9.21
N GLN A 108 7.13 -6.09 8.31
CA GLN A 108 8.14 -6.01 7.27
C GLN A 108 7.51 -6.32 5.92
N PRO A 109 7.92 -5.64 4.83
CA PRO A 109 7.45 -5.98 3.50
C PRO A 109 8.09 -7.29 3.01
N ASP A 110 7.29 -8.09 2.29
CA ASP A 110 7.78 -9.26 1.55
C ASP A 110 8.55 -8.80 0.30
N PHE A 111 8.09 -7.73 -0.32
CA PHE A 111 8.69 -7.12 -1.50
C PHE A 111 8.93 -5.63 -1.25
N CYS A 112 10.14 -5.18 -1.51
CA CYS A 112 10.54 -3.80 -1.34
C CYS A 112 11.36 -3.34 -2.54
N GLY A 113 10.94 -2.28 -3.19
CA GLY A 113 11.67 -1.71 -4.33
C GLY A 113 13.01 -1.13 -3.89
N LYS A 114 13.02 -0.30 -2.86
CA LYS A 114 14.25 0.30 -2.32
C LYS A 114 14.17 0.57 -0.82
N LYS A 115 15.24 0.27 -0.12
CA LYS A 115 15.44 0.74 1.26
C LYS A 115 16.17 2.07 1.23
N VAL A 116 15.57 3.09 1.83
CA VAL A 116 16.13 4.45 1.90
C VAL A 116 16.15 4.87 3.36
N PRO A 117 17.26 4.68 4.06
CA PRO A 117 17.39 5.17 5.44
C PRO A 117 17.19 6.69 5.49
N THR A 118 16.31 7.14 6.37
CA THR A 118 15.98 8.55 6.57
C THR A 118 16.12 8.92 8.03
N SER A 119 16.21 10.20 8.32
CA SER A 119 15.94 10.72 9.66
C SER A 119 14.43 10.77 9.93
N LYS A 120 14.05 10.99 11.19
CA LYS A 120 12.61 11.08 11.55
C LYS A 120 11.94 12.35 11.03
N ILE A 121 12.72 13.40 10.76
CA ILE A 121 12.24 14.69 10.27
C ILE A 121 12.10 14.75 8.75
N GLU A 122 12.79 13.87 8.03
CA GLU A 122 12.67 13.75 6.58
C GLU A 122 11.42 12.98 6.22
N SER A 123 10.85 13.25 5.06
CA SER A 123 9.78 12.46 4.46
C SER A 123 10.17 11.93 3.10
N ILE A 124 9.47 10.88 2.66
CA ILE A 124 9.62 10.35 1.30
C ILE A 124 8.28 10.47 0.60
N SER A 125 8.31 11.06 -0.58
CA SER A 125 7.18 11.06 -1.49
C SER A 125 7.50 10.27 -2.76
N LEU A 126 6.53 9.45 -3.18
CA LEU A 126 6.55 8.78 -4.46
C LEU A 126 5.71 9.59 -5.45
N ARG A 127 6.29 9.94 -6.60
CA ARG A 127 5.57 10.56 -7.71
C ARG A 127 5.52 9.59 -8.87
N LEU A 128 4.36 9.54 -9.51
CA LEU A 128 4.09 8.67 -10.64
C LEU A 128 3.67 9.52 -11.84
N ASN A 129 4.27 9.26 -12.98
CA ASN A 129 4.11 10.09 -14.19
C ASN A 129 2.65 10.25 -14.64
N ASN A 130 1.84 9.20 -14.48
CA ASN A 130 0.42 9.22 -14.83
C ASN A 130 -0.48 10.08 -13.91
N VAL A 131 0.05 10.54 -12.78
CA VAL A 131 -0.71 11.32 -11.78
C VAL A 131 -0.04 12.65 -11.48
N ASP A 132 1.29 12.65 -11.38
CA ASP A 132 2.07 13.82 -10.91
C ASP A 132 2.78 14.58 -12.05
N ASN A 133 2.72 14.07 -13.28
CA ASN A 133 3.54 14.51 -14.42
C ASN A 133 5.05 14.49 -14.13
N GLU A 134 5.45 13.73 -13.16
CA GLU A 134 6.82 13.54 -12.73
C GLU A 134 6.95 12.12 -12.15
N GLU A 135 8.09 11.48 -12.36
CA GLU A 135 8.32 10.14 -11.87
C GLU A 135 9.58 10.09 -11.02
N GLY A 136 9.46 9.56 -9.82
CA GLY A 136 10.60 9.38 -8.92
C GLY A 136 10.24 9.22 -7.45
N VAL A 137 11.29 9.01 -6.69
CA VAL A 137 11.25 8.99 -5.22
C VAL A 137 12.00 10.21 -4.73
N PHE A 138 11.32 11.05 -3.98
CA PHE A 138 11.87 12.32 -3.48
C PHE A 138 12.02 12.26 -1.98
N LEU A 139 13.16 12.72 -1.50
CA LEU A 139 13.44 12.96 -0.10
C LEU A 139 13.15 14.44 0.19
N GLU A 140 12.29 14.72 1.16
CA GLU A 140 11.83 16.05 1.55
C GLU A 140 12.13 16.33 3.02
#